data_425f96835df72ef79afc4081388648a0
#
_entry.id   425f96835df72ef79afc4081388648a0
#
_cell.length_a   1.000
_cell.length_b   1.000
_cell.length_c   1.000
_cell.angle_alpha   90.00
_cell.angle_beta   90.00
_cell.angle_gamma   90.00
#
_symmetry.space_group_name_H-M   'P 1'
#
loop_
_entity.id
_entity.type
_entity.pdbx_description
1 polymer ?
#
loop_
_entity_poly.entity_id
_entity_poly.type
_entity_poly.pdbx_seq_one_letter_code
_entity_poly.pdbx_strand_id
1 'polypeptide(L)'
;MNSYNGYTPVQRMKAYKWLMNEYALGNRVKPCKCDSCGLIKGIIEPHSENYSEPYGNHIGQYGFCYRCHMMLHCRFKNPKAFTQYTQEIANGKQYAPFFKRSFPLFVEQQLNGWNPEGETTSNQTTNVLANIHANLPQQH
;
A
#
# COMPACT_ATOMS: atom_id res chain seq x y z
N MET A 1 5.00 15.07 -1.61
CA MET A 1 4.27 13.98 -2.32
C MET A 1 4.86 13.85 -3.71
N ASN A 2 5.22 12.66 -4.07
CA ASN A 2 5.84 12.38 -5.38
C ASN A 2 4.79 12.06 -6.44
N SER A 3 5.21 12.04 -7.70
CA SER A 3 4.38 11.50 -8.79
C SER A 3 4.15 10.02 -8.58
N TYR A 4 3.01 9.52 -9.01
CA TYR A 4 2.64 8.12 -8.87
C TYR A 4 1.70 7.70 -9.99
N ASN A 5 2.01 6.62 -10.68
CA ASN A 5 1.20 6.09 -11.79
C ASN A 5 0.88 7.12 -12.86
N GLY A 6 1.82 8.03 -13.15
CA GLY A 6 1.62 9.07 -14.14
C GLY A 6 0.88 10.30 -13.64
N TYR A 7 0.45 10.31 -12.39
CA TYR A 7 -0.22 11.47 -11.79
C TYR A 7 0.79 12.34 -11.07
N THR A 8 0.66 13.66 -11.27
CA THR A 8 1.54 14.63 -10.63
C THR A 8 1.21 14.79 -9.15
N PRO A 9 2.16 15.34 -8.35
CA PRO A 9 1.85 15.66 -6.96
C PRO A 9 0.61 16.55 -6.79
N VAL A 10 0.40 17.50 -7.72
CA VAL A 10 -0.77 18.38 -7.67
C VAL A 10 -2.06 17.60 -7.86
N GLN A 11 -2.09 16.69 -8.85
CA GLN A 11 -3.25 15.85 -9.10
C GLN A 11 -3.54 14.94 -7.90
N ARG A 12 -2.52 14.35 -7.34
CA ARG A 12 -2.65 13.46 -6.18
C ARG A 12 -3.15 14.22 -4.95
N MET A 13 -2.61 15.40 -4.70
CA MET A 13 -3.02 16.21 -3.55
C MET A 13 -4.47 16.69 -3.69
N LYS A 14 -4.88 17.06 -4.89
CA LYS A 14 -6.26 17.48 -5.15
C LYS A 14 -7.25 16.35 -4.85
N ALA A 15 -6.96 15.16 -5.31
CA ALA A 15 -7.78 13.99 -5.02
C ALA A 15 -7.79 13.65 -3.52
N TYR A 16 -6.66 13.75 -2.88
CA TYR A 16 -6.55 13.50 -1.43
C TYR A 16 -7.41 14.49 -0.62
N LYS A 17 -7.37 15.77 -0.97
CA LYS A 17 -8.19 16.79 -0.31
C LYS A 17 -9.66 16.51 -0.50
N TRP A 18 -10.06 16.09 -1.70
CA TRP A 18 -11.44 15.69 -1.95
C TRP A 18 -11.85 14.52 -1.04
N LEU A 19 -10.98 13.51 -0.94
CA LEU A 19 -11.26 12.34 -0.10
C LEU A 19 -11.39 12.71 1.38
N MET A 20 -10.49 13.55 1.88
CA MET A 20 -10.55 14.00 3.27
C MET A 20 -11.84 14.75 3.55
N ASN A 21 -12.31 15.53 2.59
CA ASN A 21 -13.57 16.24 2.72
C ASN A 21 -14.78 15.27 2.75
N GLU A 22 -14.71 14.21 1.93
CA GLU A 22 -15.75 13.19 1.93
C GLU A 22 -15.82 12.44 3.27
N TYR A 23 -14.69 12.17 3.88
CA TYR A 23 -14.66 11.61 5.23
C TYR A 23 -15.26 12.58 6.26
N ALA A 24 -14.90 13.84 6.17
CA ALA A 24 -15.42 14.86 7.10
C ALA A 24 -16.93 15.04 6.99
N LEU A 25 -17.47 14.90 5.77
CA LEU A 25 -18.91 15.01 5.53
C LEU A 25 -19.67 13.72 5.86
N GLY A 26 -18.98 12.64 6.15
CA GLY A 26 -19.61 11.34 6.42
C GLY A 26 -20.07 10.60 5.17
N ASN A 27 -19.67 11.07 3.98
CA ASN A 27 -20.03 10.40 2.73
C ASN A 27 -19.20 9.11 2.52
N ARG A 28 -18.05 9.03 3.16
CA ARG A 28 -17.14 7.89 3.10
C ARG A 28 -16.60 7.63 4.50
N VAL A 29 -16.24 6.37 4.75
CA VAL A 29 -15.67 5.95 6.02
C VAL A 29 -14.18 5.67 5.85
N LYS A 30 -13.36 6.23 6.75
CA LYS A 30 -11.92 5.96 6.74
C LYS A 30 -11.66 4.47 6.90
N PRO A 31 -10.64 3.93 6.22
CA PRO A 31 -10.32 2.52 6.39
C PRO A 31 -9.87 2.23 7.82
N CYS A 32 -10.30 1.10 8.35
CA CYS A 32 -9.94 0.65 9.70
C CYS A 32 -9.31 -0.73 9.71
N LYS A 33 -9.08 -1.29 8.53
CA LYS A 33 -8.48 -2.61 8.36
C LYS A 33 -7.59 -2.60 7.12
N CYS A 34 -6.41 -3.23 7.24
CA CYS A 34 -5.53 -3.40 6.09
C CYS A 34 -6.12 -4.44 5.13
N ASP A 35 -6.36 -4.02 3.90
CA ASP A 35 -6.91 -4.92 2.88
C ASP A 35 -5.94 -6.03 2.47
N SER A 36 -4.65 -5.86 2.78
CA SER A 36 -3.65 -6.86 2.44
C SER A 36 -3.44 -7.87 3.55
N CYS A 37 -3.01 -7.42 4.74
CA CYS A 37 -2.65 -8.34 5.82
C CYS A 37 -3.73 -8.50 6.90
N GLY A 38 -4.80 -7.74 6.81
CA GLY A 38 -5.91 -7.84 7.77
C GLY A 38 -5.68 -7.13 9.09
N LEU A 39 -4.56 -6.42 9.25
CA LEU A 39 -4.25 -5.72 10.49
C LEU A 39 -5.31 -4.65 10.79
N ILE A 40 -5.75 -4.59 12.06
CA ILE A 40 -6.77 -3.63 12.51
C ILE A 40 -6.23 -2.65 13.54
N LYS A 41 -4.92 -2.66 13.78
CA LYS A 41 -4.27 -1.82 14.78
C LYS A 41 -3.25 -0.91 14.11
N GLY A 42 -2.98 0.24 14.76
CA GLY A 42 -2.00 1.18 14.27
C GLY A 42 -2.52 1.97 13.07
N ILE A 43 -1.59 2.51 12.30
CA ILE A 43 -1.91 3.35 11.16
C ILE A 43 -2.50 2.49 10.05
N ILE A 44 -3.70 2.86 9.59
CA ILE A 44 -4.34 2.32 8.40
C ILE A 44 -4.67 3.51 7.50
N GLU A 45 -4.15 3.50 6.29
CA GLU A 45 -4.20 4.67 5.40
C GLU A 45 -4.93 4.33 4.11
N PRO A 46 -5.70 5.29 3.55
CA PRO A 46 -6.28 5.10 2.23
C PRO A 46 -5.19 5.16 1.15
N HIS A 47 -5.36 4.36 0.12
CA HIS A 47 -4.46 4.31 -1.03
C HIS A 47 -5.26 4.33 -2.32
N SER A 48 -4.77 5.10 -3.29
CA SER A 48 -5.36 5.17 -4.62
C SER A 48 -4.34 4.76 -5.67
N GLU A 49 -4.78 3.96 -6.63
CA GLU A 49 -3.99 3.68 -7.83
C GLU A 49 -4.36 4.63 -8.97
N ASN A 50 -5.56 5.14 -8.95
CA ASN A 50 -6.12 6.04 -9.97
C ASN A 50 -6.55 7.34 -9.29
N TYR A 51 -6.08 8.47 -9.81
CA TYR A 51 -6.40 9.80 -9.28
C TYR A 51 -7.21 10.63 -10.29
N SER A 52 -7.84 9.98 -11.24
CA SER A 52 -8.54 10.70 -12.32
C SER A 52 -9.86 11.31 -11.86
N GLU A 53 -10.22 12.41 -12.48
CA GLU A 53 -11.53 13.03 -12.33
C GLU A 53 -12.52 12.43 -13.34
N PRO A 54 -13.79 12.36 -13.04
CA PRO A 54 -14.42 12.78 -11.79
C PRO A 54 -14.11 11.83 -10.64
N TYR A 55 -13.94 12.38 -9.44
CA TYR A 55 -13.58 11.57 -8.27
C TYR A 55 -14.76 10.72 -7.82
N GLY A 56 -14.45 9.53 -7.36
CA GLY A 56 -15.46 8.57 -6.91
C GLY A 56 -14.81 7.47 -6.07
N ASN A 57 -15.33 6.26 -6.19
CA ASN A 57 -14.88 5.12 -5.36
C ASN A 57 -13.44 4.71 -5.61
N HIS A 58 -12.87 5.06 -6.76
CA HIS A 58 -11.48 4.77 -7.06
C HIS A 58 -10.50 5.62 -6.25
N ILE A 59 -10.95 6.73 -5.67
CA ILE A 59 -10.10 7.52 -4.77
C ILE A 59 -10.19 6.90 -3.39
N GLY A 60 -9.04 6.57 -2.82
CA GLY A 60 -8.98 5.87 -1.54
C GLY A 60 -9.60 4.49 -1.60
N GLN A 61 -9.46 3.82 -2.72
CA GLN A 61 -10.10 2.52 -2.97
C GLN A 61 -9.64 1.45 -2.00
N TYR A 62 -8.39 1.51 -1.57
CA TYR A 62 -7.80 0.52 -0.68
C TYR A 62 -7.45 1.14 0.66
N GLY A 63 -7.48 0.32 1.71
CA GLY A 63 -6.91 0.69 3.01
C GLY A 63 -5.71 -0.20 3.28
N PHE A 64 -4.59 0.38 3.68
CA PHE A 64 -3.39 -0.39 3.98
C PHE A 64 -2.77 0.06 5.29
N CYS A 65 -2.27 -0.90 6.08
CA CYS A 65 -1.40 -0.55 7.19
C CYS A 65 -0.14 0.11 6.64
N TYR A 66 0.56 0.84 7.50
CA TYR A 66 1.72 1.61 7.05
C TYR A 66 2.76 0.73 6.35
N ARG A 67 3.03 -0.46 6.89
CA ARG A 67 4.02 -1.38 6.32
C ARG A 67 3.64 -1.85 4.93
N CYS A 68 2.40 -2.34 4.76
CA CYS A 68 1.93 -2.79 3.45
C CYS A 68 1.92 -1.64 2.44
N HIS A 69 1.53 -0.45 2.89
CA HIS A 69 1.48 0.75 2.05
C HIS A 69 2.86 1.13 1.55
N MET A 70 3.85 1.14 2.43
CA MET A 70 5.23 1.48 2.06
C MET A 70 5.85 0.39 1.18
N MET A 71 5.58 -0.88 1.46
CA MET A 71 6.04 -1.96 0.58
C MET A 71 5.52 -1.78 -0.84
N LEU A 72 4.23 -1.44 -0.97
CA LEU A 72 3.64 -1.21 -2.27
C LEU A 72 4.33 -0.05 -3.01
N HIS A 73 4.56 1.07 -2.31
CA HIS A 73 5.22 2.23 -2.91
C HIS A 73 6.67 1.97 -3.29
N CYS A 74 7.34 1.03 -2.62
CA CYS A 74 8.73 0.70 -2.88
C CYS A 74 8.92 -0.44 -3.90
N ARG A 75 7.83 -0.99 -4.42
CA ARG A 75 7.87 -2.23 -5.22
C ARG A 75 8.79 -2.18 -6.44
N PHE A 76 8.87 -1.05 -7.10
CA PHE A 76 9.69 -0.94 -8.31
C PHE A 76 11.17 -0.80 -8.00
N LYS A 77 11.52 -0.24 -6.85
CA LYS A 77 12.90 -0.09 -6.40
C LYS A 77 13.43 -1.36 -5.73
N ASN A 78 12.54 -2.13 -5.10
CA ASN A 78 12.90 -3.31 -4.33
C ASN A 78 12.00 -4.48 -4.71
N PRO A 79 12.05 -4.93 -5.98
CA PRO A 79 11.09 -5.93 -6.46
C PRO A 79 11.21 -7.28 -5.75
N LYS A 80 12.42 -7.71 -5.40
CA LYS A 80 12.60 -8.98 -4.69
C LYS A 80 12.01 -8.91 -3.29
N ALA A 81 12.27 -7.82 -2.57
CA ALA A 81 11.70 -7.62 -1.24
C ALA A 81 10.17 -7.57 -1.31
N PHE A 82 9.64 -6.88 -2.30
CA PHE A 82 8.19 -6.81 -2.49
C PHE A 82 7.58 -8.19 -2.75
N THR A 83 8.18 -8.97 -3.65
CA THR A 83 7.70 -10.31 -3.98
C THR A 83 7.72 -11.21 -2.74
N GLN A 84 8.82 -11.21 -2.00
CA GLN A 84 8.94 -12.01 -0.78
C GLN A 84 7.91 -11.58 0.26
N TYR A 85 7.73 -10.28 0.44
CA TYR A 85 6.75 -9.75 1.37
C TYR A 85 5.32 -10.19 1.02
N THR A 86 4.93 -10.06 -0.25
CA THR A 86 3.59 -10.46 -0.68
C THR A 86 3.35 -11.94 -0.48
N GLN A 87 4.36 -12.77 -0.66
CA GLN A 87 4.26 -14.22 -0.41
C GLN A 87 4.07 -14.50 1.08
N GLU A 88 4.83 -13.82 1.94
CA GLU A 88 4.68 -13.98 3.39
C GLU A 88 3.27 -13.58 3.85
N ILE A 89 2.78 -12.46 3.35
CA ILE A 89 1.43 -12.00 3.70
C ILE A 89 0.38 -12.99 3.19
N ALA A 90 0.52 -13.47 1.97
CA ALA A 90 -0.38 -14.46 1.39
C ALA A 90 -0.40 -15.76 2.20
N ASN A 91 0.72 -16.10 2.84
CA ASN A 91 0.83 -17.27 3.70
C ASN A 91 0.39 -17.02 5.15
N GLY A 92 -0.17 -15.85 5.41
CA GLY A 92 -0.75 -15.54 6.71
C GLY A 92 0.16 -14.85 7.69
N LYS A 93 1.38 -14.48 7.27
CA LYS A 93 2.27 -13.75 8.18
C LYS A 93 1.72 -12.37 8.46
N GLN A 94 1.75 -11.97 9.72
CA GLN A 94 1.31 -10.67 10.16
C GLN A 94 2.44 -9.99 10.92
N TYR A 95 2.78 -8.77 10.51
CA TYR A 95 3.82 -7.99 11.14
C TYR A 95 3.24 -7.07 12.19
N ALA A 96 4.09 -6.59 13.10
CA ALA A 96 3.68 -5.63 14.11
C ALA A 96 3.19 -4.33 13.47
N PRO A 97 2.18 -3.68 14.08
CA PRO A 97 1.67 -2.43 13.54
C PRO A 97 2.64 -1.27 13.74
N PHE A 98 2.53 -0.27 12.89
CA PHE A 98 3.16 1.04 13.12
C PHE A 98 2.12 1.97 13.72
N PHE A 99 2.50 2.67 14.78
CA PHE A 99 1.62 3.66 15.41
C PHE A 99 2.00 5.09 15.01
N LYS A 100 3.16 5.24 14.37
CA LYS A 100 3.64 6.50 13.80
C LYS A 100 4.21 6.23 12.43
N ARG A 101 4.04 7.17 11.52
CA ARG A 101 4.68 7.09 10.23
C ARG A 101 6.19 7.27 10.45
N SER A 102 6.96 6.25 10.12
CA SER A 102 8.41 6.29 10.22
C SER A 102 9.02 5.49 9.06
N PHE A 103 9.31 6.19 7.98
CA PHE A 103 9.94 5.56 6.83
C PHE A 103 11.33 5.00 7.17
N PRO A 104 12.17 5.70 7.95
CA PRO A 104 13.45 5.11 8.37
C PRO A 104 13.30 3.79 9.11
N LEU A 105 12.36 3.69 10.03
CA LEU A 105 12.11 2.45 10.74
C LEU A 105 11.61 1.35 9.80
N PHE A 106 10.74 1.69 8.88
CA PHE A 106 10.27 0.76 7.87
C PHE A 106 11.44 0.23 7.04
N VAL A 107 12.33 1.09 6.57
CA VAL A 107 13.51 0.68 5.79
C VAL A 107 14.38 -0.27 6.61
N GLU A 108 14.63 0.07 7.86
CA GLU A 108 15.42 -0.77 8.75
C GLU A 108 14.82 -2.17 8.93
N GLN A 109 13.51 -2.23 9.13
CA GLN A 109 12.83 -3.50 9.41
C GLN A 109 12.56 -4.34 8.16
N GLN A 110 12.29 -3.69 7.03
CA GLN A 110 11.79 -4.39 5.85
C GLN A 110 12.74 -4.41 4.66
N LEU A 111 13.63 -3.43 4.53
CA LEU A 111 14.49 -3.33 3.36
C LEU A 111 15.96 -3.60 3.67
N ASN A 112 16.48 -3.06 4.78
CA ASN A 112 17.85 -3.32 5.18
C ASN A 112 17.96 -4.73 5.73
N GLY A 113 18.93 -5.49 5.21
CA GLY A 113 19.13 -6.87 5.64
C GLY A 113 18.04 -7.83 5.17
N TRP A 114 17.13 -7.37 4.32
CA TRP A 114 16.15 -8.26 3.73
C TRP A 114 16.87 -9.32 2.90
N ASN A 115 16.50 -10.57 3.12
CA ASN A 115 17.13 -11.69 2.42
C ASN A 115 16.27 -12.09 1.22
N PRO A 116 16.61 -11.64 0.00
CA PRO A 116 15.84 -12.00 -1.19
C PRO A 116 15.98 -13.48 -1.57
N GLU A 117 16.96 -14.17 -0.99
CA GLU A 117 17.17 -15.61 -1.21
C GLU A 117 16.46 -16.47 -0.17
N GLY A 118 15.74 -15.85 0.76
CA GLY A 118 14.97 -16.57 1.75
C GLY A 118 13.93 -17.44 1.09
N GLU A 119 13.56 -18.53 1.75
CA GLU A 119 12.60 -19.47 1.22
C GLU A 119 11.27 -18.79 0.97
N THR A 120 10.76 -19.02 -0.22
CA THR A 120 9.40 -18.65 -0.57
C THR A 120 8.62 -19.94 -0.77
N THR A 121 7.46 -20.02 -0.17
CA THR A 121 6.61 -21.17 -0.40
C THR A 121 5.99 -21.06 -1.78
N SER A 122 5.90 -22.18 -2.46
CA SER A 122 5.28 -22.21 -3.79
C SER A 122 3.75 -22.11 -3.71
N ASN A 123 3.21 -22.31 -2.55
CA ASN A 123 1.76 -22.39 -2.36
C ASN A 123 1.24 -21.05 -1.88
N GLN A 124 0.98 -20.17 -2.81
CA GLN A 124 0.60 -18.80 -2.52
C GLN A 124 -0.84 -18.55 -2.83
N THR A 125 -1.49 -17.82 -1.96
CA THR A 125 -2.73 -17.16 -2.32
C THR A 125 -2.40 -15.76 -2.82
N THR A 126 -3.17 -15.32 -3.79
CA THR A 126 -3.04 -13.95 -4.29
C THR A 126 -3.53 -12.99 -3.22
N ASN A 127 -2.79 -11.89 -2.99
CA ASN A 127 -3.24 -10.83 -2.11
C ASN A 127 -3.36 -9.51 -2.86
N VAL A 128 -3.94 -8.52 -2.18
CA VAL A 128 -4.26 -7.24 -2.80
C VAL A 128 -3.02 -6.55 -3.36
N LEU A 129 -1.89 -6.58 -2.62
CA LEU A 129 -0.66 -5.94 -3.08
C LEU A 129 -0.15 -6.56 -4.37
N ALA A 130 -0.13 -7.90 -4.42
CA ALA A 130 0.30 -8.61 -5.62
C ALA A 130 -0.65 -8.35 -6.78
N ASN A 131 -1.95 -8.29 -6.53
CA ASN A 131 -2.95 -7.98 -7.55
C ASN A 131 -2.76 -6.58 -8.12
N ILE A 132 -2.53 -5.59 -7.27
CA ILE A 132 -2.28 -4.22 -7.74
C ILE A 132 -1.06 -4.22 -8.65
N HIS A 133 0.03 -4.86 -8.23
CA HIS A 133 1.26 -4.91 -9.02
C HIS A 133 1.04 -5.62 -10.36
N ALA A 134 0.35 -6.74 -10.35
CA ALA A 134 0.11 -7.54 -11.55
C ALA A 134 -0.75 -6.82 -12.58
N ASN A 135 -1.67 -5.96 -12.14
CA ASN A 135 -2.65 -5.30 -13.00
C ASN A 135 -2.20 -3.92 -13.48
N LEU A 136 -1.02 -3.46 -13.06
CA LEU A 136 -0.52 -2.17 -13.51
C LEU A 136 0.06 -2.27 -14.91
N PRO A 137 -0.16 -1.24 -15.75
CA PRO A 137 0.64 -1.10 -16.96
C PRO A 137 2.10 -0.90 -16.56
N GLN A 138 3.01 -1.30 -17.45
CA GLN A 138 4.43 -1.12 -17.19
C GLN A 138 4.74 0.36 -16.99
N GLN A 139 5.32 0.67 -15.86
CA GLN A 139 5.72 2.04 -15.52
C GLN A 139 7.21 2.20 -15.82
N HIS A 140 7.54 3.18 -16.60
CA HIS A 140 8.91 3.45 -17.02
C HIS A 140 9.35 4.83 -16.60
#